data_63e0c8f9a56cdd78d6e8537bebfc79a7
#
_entry.id   63e0c8f9a56cdd78d6e8537bebfc79a7
#
_cell.length_a   1.000
_cell.length_b   1.000
_cell.length_c   1.000
_cell.angle_alpha   90.00
_cell.angle_beta   90.00
_cell.angle_gamma   90.00
#
_symmetry.space_group_name_H-M   'P 1'
#
loop_
_entity.id
_entity.type
_entity.pdbx_description
1 polymer ?
#
loop_
_entity_poly.entity_id
_entity_poly.type
_entity_poly.pdbx_seq_one_letter_code
_entity_poly.pdbx_strand_id
1 'polypeptide(L)'
;MSYRSLRTPREAITEIVRHAPPEVRPAIIALIRAAYRSLKRGYQPDVRAVPLRSWRSLLQLLSSVAAMQSETETLLRVSNDLLSMADHMAPPGEVLRQSAEILVHALHADLYVCRLRNPQGEWVVQAAARRDGGGIPMVVPALEEGIRNHPVMRTVKEGSARHVVSNNLRGIERGGESFDCVVYKAGYRSRLAFVLRERNDRPPFGLVLLYTQREYGFEMYDAHFLSKCARIVSLTTGRRLAVARDTLEKAAGAMAHYGNNALNIMRNQAEYCGELVEDIDNNLSRALRLSRELRAEFHEDSRGQRLALELEKILARADLTELAGHLGGVLEGTRRMTRIIGSLKKSAERPSLMRYALGQDVLKLEDDSHD
;
A
#
# COMPACT_ATOMS: atom_id res chain seq x y z
N MET A 1 10.80 -25.16 -15.21
CA MET A 1 10.82 -26.37 -16.08
C MET A 1 12.11 -26.32 -16.89
N SER A 2 13.00 -27.30 -16.69
CA SER A 2 14.25 -27.42 -17.43
C SER A 2 13.93 -27.72 -18.89
N TYR A 3 14.39 -26.87 -19.82
CA TYR A 3 14.43 -27.19 -21.24
C TYR A 3 15.32 -28.42 -21.43
N ARG A 4 14.74 -29.61 -21.39
CA ARG A 4 15.41 -30.77 -21.96
C ARG A 4 15.58 -30.47 -23.44
N SER A 5 16.80 -30.29 -23.90
CA SER A 5 17.12 -30.21 -25.31
C SER A 5 16.48 -31.44 -25.98
N LEU A 6 15.51 -31.20 -26.84
CA LEU A 6 14.88 -32.23 -27.65
C LEU A 6 16.01 -32.90 -28.46
N ARG A 7 16.37 -34.13 -28.09
CA ARG A 7 17.58 -34.81 -28.61
C ARG A 7 17.42 -35.29 -30.04
N THR A 8 16.19 -35.41 -30.53
CA THR A 8 15.93 -35.88 -31.90
C THR A 8 14.77 -35.12 -32.55
N PRO A 9 14.78 -34.96 -33.90
CA PRO A 9 13.66 -34.40 -34.65
C PRO A 9 12.31 -35.14 -34.41
N ARG A 10 12.39 -36.43 -34.11
CA ARG A 10 11.22 -37.27 -33.86
C ARG A 10 10.54 -36.92 -32.52
N GLU A 11 11.32 -36.60 -31.50
CA GLU A 11 10.81 -36.12 -30.21
C GLU A 11 10.15 -34.75 -30.34
N ALA A 12 10.76 -33.84 -31.08
CA ALA A 12 10.19 -32.52 -31.37
C ALA A 12 8.84 -32.63 -32.09
N ILE A 13 8.75 -33.47 -33.11
CA ILE A 13 7.51 -33.74 -33.85
C ILE A 13 6.43 -34.33 -32.93
N THR A 14 6.79 -35.29 -32.10
CA THR A 14 5.85 -35.95 -31.17
C THR A 14 5.30 -34.94 -30.16
N GLU A 15 6.16 -34.03 -29.67
CA GLU A 15 5.77 -32.97 -28.74
C GLU A 15 4.83 -31.96 -29.40
N ILE A 16 5.13 -31.51 -30.62
CA ILE A 16 4.26 -30.61 -31.40
C ILE A 16 2.88 -31.24 -31.61
N VAL A 17 2.82 -32.54 -32.04
CA VAL A 17 1.54 -33.24 -32.25
C VAL A 17 0.77 -33.44 -30.97
N ARG A 18 1.47 -33.70 -29.85
CA ARG A 18 0.83 -33.87 -28.53
C ARG A 18 0.14 -32.60 -28.03
N HIS A 19 0.78 -31.45 -28.21
CA HIS A 19 0.28 -30.15 -27.75
C HIS A 19 -0.65 -29.46 -28.75
N ALA A 20 -0.77 -29.95 -29.96
CA ALA A 20 -1.68 -29.41 -30.97
C ALA A 20 -3.15 -29.67 -30.63
N PRO A 21 -4.06 -28.71 -30.87
CA PRO A 21 -5.49 -28.93 -30.76
C PRO A 21 -5.96 -30.15 -31.58
N PRO A 22 -6.95 -30.93 -31.09
CA PRO A 22 -7.40 -32.16 -31.76
C PRO A 22 -7.77 -31.97 -33.24
N GLU A 23 -8.36 -30.81 -33.58
CA GLU A 23 -8.83 -30.51 -34.93
C GLU A 23 -7.67 -30.32 -35.91
N VAL A 24 -6.50 -29.91 -35.43
CA VAL A 24 -5.32 -29.56 -36.27
C VAL A 24 -4.32 -30.74 -36.33
N ARG A 25 -4.37 -31.69 -35.40
CA ARG A 25 -3.47 -32.87 -35.38
C ARG A 25 -3.42 -33.64 -36.69
N PRO A 26 -4.57 -33.96 -37.36
CA PRO A 26 -4.54 -34.66 -38.63
C PRO A 26 -3.79 -33.91 -39.71
N ALA A 27 -3.94 -32.56 -39.76
CA ALA A 27 -3.27 -31.73 -40.74
C ALA A 27 -1.75 -31.71 -40.53
N ILE A 28 -1.30 -31.57 -39.27
CA ILE A 28 0.13 -31.61 -38.91
C ILE A 28 0.73 -32.97 -39.28
N ILE A 29 0.07 -34.07 -38.93
CA ILE A 29 0.55 -35.41 -39.27
C ILE A 29 0.64 -35.61 -40.77
N ALA A 30 -0.36 -35.15 -41.55
CA ALA A 30 -0.35 -35.21 -42.99
C ALA A 30 0.84 -34.45 -43.59
N LEU A 31 1.10 -33.25 -43.10
CA LEU A 31 2.21 -32.40 -43.53
C LEU A 31 3.58 -33.02 -43.24
N ILE A 32 3.74 -33.55 -42.03
CA ILE A 32 4.97 -34.25 -41.62
C ILE A 32 5.19 -35.50 -42.47
N ARG A 33 4.15 -36.26 -42.72
CA ARG A 33 4.24 -37.47 -43.60
C ARG A 33 4.59 -37.08 -45.05
N ALA A 34 4.02 -35.98 -45.59
CA ALA A 34 4.34 -35.48 -46.90
C ALA A 34 5.80 -35.04 -46.99
N ALA A 35 6.27 -34.23 -46.03
CA ALA A 35 7.66 -33.80 -45.94
C ALA A 35 8.65 -34.96 -45.83
N TYR A 36 8.32 -35.96 -44.95
CA TYR A 36 9.16 -37.14 -44.79
C TYR A 36 9.25 -38.02 -46.05
N ARG A 37 8.12 -38.21 -46.77
CA ARG A 37 8.12 -38.94 -48.05
C ARG A 37 8.95 -38.23 -49.14
N SER A 38 8.88 -36.88 -49.21
CA SER A 38 9.66 -36.08 -50.13
C SER A 38 11.16 -36.12 -49.83
N LEU A 39 11.53 -36.01 -48.54
CA LEU A 39 12.94 -36.13 -48.09
C LEU A 39 13.53 -37.50 -48.38
N LYS A 40 12.73 -38.57 -48.14
CA LYS A 40 13.15 -39.96 -48.41
C LYS A 40 13.37 -40.26 -49.91
N ARG A 41 12.74 -39.49 -50.80
CA ARG A 41 12.87 -39.61 -52.25
C ARG A 41 13.91 -38.62 -52.82
N GLY A 42 14.62 -37.86 -51.99
CA GLY A 42 15.62 -36.88 -52.45
C GLY A 42 15.01 -35.62 -53.12
N TYR A 43 13.70 -35.45 -53.02
CA TYR A 43 13.00 -34.28 -53.56
C TYR A 43 12.75 -33.29 -52.45
N GLN A 44 12.80 -31.97 -52.81
CA GLN A 44 12.24 -30.94 -51.90
C GLN A 44 10.74 -31.24 -51.70
N PRO A 45 10.20 -31.10 -50.45
CA PRO A 45 8.79 -31.35 -50.22
C PRO A 45 7.94 -30.44 -51.13
N ASP A 46 7.09 -31.05 -51.95
CA ASP A 46 6.14 -30.27 -52.75
C ASP A 46 5.07 -29.67 -51.85
N VAL A 47 5.31 -28.45 -51.45
CA VAL A 47 4.44 -27.67 -50.58
C VAL A 47 3.06 -27.46 -51.24
N ARG A 48 2.95 -27.59 -52.58
CA ARG A 48 1.69 -27.46 -53.33
C ARG A 48 0.79 -28.68 -53.16
N ALA A 49 1.32 -29.83 -52.76
CA ALA A 49 0.54 -31.03 -52.51
C ALA A 49 -0.25 -31.03 -51.19
N VAL A 50 -0.06 -30.02 -50.35
CA VAL A 50 -0.78 -29.90 -49.07
C VAL A 50 -2.06 -29.09 -49.29
N PRO A 51 -3.24 -29.62 -48.89
CA PRO A 51 -4.51 -28.91 -49.04
C PRO A 51 -4.50 -27.51 -48.42
N LEU A 52 -5.07 -26.52 -49.09
CA LEU A 52 -5.11 -25.13 -48.65
C LEU A 52 -5.71 -24.98 -47.25
N ARG A 53 -6.68 -25.83 -46.90
CA ARG A 53 -7.28 -25.89 -45.55
C ARG A 53 -6.25 -26.25 -44.48
N SER A 54 -5.35 -27.19 -44.77
CA SER A 54 -4.28 -27.62 -43.85
C SER A 54 -3.26 -26.52 -43.61
N TRP A 55 -2.95 -25.72 -44.64
CA TRP A 55 -2.09 -24.54 -44.51
C TRP A 55 -2.72 -23.45 -43.63
N ARG A 56 -4.00 -23.17 -43.83
CA ARG A 56 -4.73 -22.20 -42.97
C ARG A 56 -4.73 -22.64 -41.51
N SER A 57 -5.03 -23.91 -41.29
CA SER A 57 -5.03 -24.46 -39.90
C SER A 57 -3.63 -24.45 -39.28
N LEU A 58 -2.59 -24.73 -40.05
CA LEU A 58 -1.21 -24.65 -39.61
C LEU A 58 -0.80 -23.21 -39.26
N LEU A 59 -1.13 -22.25 -40.13
CA LEU A 59 -0.85 -20.82 -39.88
C LEU A 59 -1.60 -20.30 -38.65
N GLN A 60 -2.84 -20.69 -38.46
CA GLN A 60 -3.60 -20.36 -37.26
C GLN A 60 -2.94 -20.94 -36.00
N LEU A 61 -2.51 -22.22 -36.06
CA LEU A 61 -1.80 -22.84 -34.95
C LEU A 61 -0.48 -22.13 -34.66
N LEU A 62 0.32 -21.86 -35.67
CA LEU A 62 1.60 -21.15 -35.51
C LEU A 62 1.40 -19.74 -34.92
N SER A 63 0.37 -19.03 -35.39
CA SER A 63 0.00 -17.72 -34.85
C SER A 63 -0.41 -17.82 -33.37
N SER A 64 -1.22 -18.84 -33.02
CA SER A 64 -1.64 -19.06 -31.63
C SER A 64 -0.46 -19.44 -30.73
N VAL A 65 0.45 -20.29 -31.21
CA VAL A 65 1.66 -20.69 -30.47
C VAL A 65 2.58 -19.49 -30.29
N ALA A 66 2.79 -18.69 -31.34
CA ALA A 66 3.61 -17.48 -31.26
C ALA A 66 3.03 -16.44 -30.30
N ALA A 67 1.71 -16.24 -30.33
CA ALA A 67 1.02 -15.37 -29.39
C ALA A 67 1.18 -15.86 -27.94
N MET A 68 0.94 -17.15 -27.69
CA MET A 68 1.09 -17.77 -26.37
C MET A 68 2.54 -17.69 -25.87
N GLN A 69 3.53 -17.88 -26.75
CA GLN A 69 4.95 -17.73 -26.40
C GLN A 69 5.26 -16.29 -26.01
N SER A 70 4.83 -15.33 -26.83
CA SER A 70 5.02 -13.90 -26.56
C SER A 70 4.38 -13.46 -25.24
N GLU A 71 3.14 -13.91 -24.94
CA GLU A 71 2.48 -13.67 -23.67
C GLU A 71 3.23 -14.29 -22.49
N THR A 72 3.74 -15.52 -22.68
CA THR A 72 4.51 -16.21 -21.64
C THR A 72 5.83 -15.51 -21.35
N GLU A 73 6.55 -15.08 -22.38
CA GLU A 73 7.80 -14.31 -22.23
C GLU A 73 7.54 -12.96 -21.56
N THR A 74 6.46 -12.28 -21.95
CA THR A 74 6.05 -11.01 -21.31
C THR A 74 5.69 -11.23 -19.84
N LEU A 75 4.96 -12.30 -19.52
CA LEU A 75 4.60 -12.64 -18.16
C LEU A 75 5.82 -12.95 -17.29
N LEU A 76 6.78 -13.72 -17.84
CA LEU A 76 8.04 -14.04 -17.13
C LEU A 76 8.85 -12.78 -16.87
N ARG A 77 8.99 -11.88 -17.86
CA ARG A 77 9.68 -10.60 -17.72
C ARG A 77 9.00 -9.75 -16.63
N VAL A 78 7.70 -9.52 -16.73
CA VAL A 78 6.93 -8.76 -15.73
C VAL A 78 7.08 -9.39 -14.34
N SER A 79 7.01 -10.73 -14.25
CA SER A 79 7.18 -11.43 -12.97
C SER A 79 8.58 -11.25 -12.39
N ASN A 80 9.62 -11.37 -13.19
CA ASN A 80 11.01 -11.20 -12.74
C ASN A 80 11.28 -9.75 -12.32
N ASP A 81 10.80 -8.77 -13.11
CA ASP A 81 10.97 -7.34 -12.79
C ASP A 81 10.25 -7.00 -11.48
N LEU A 82 9.02 -7.51 -11.26
CA LEU A 82 8.27 -7.31 -10.03
C LEU A 82 8.88 -8.04 -8.82
N LEU A 83 9.43 -9.22 -9.01
CA LEU A 83 10.09 -9.97 -7.93
C LEU A 83 11.41 -9.32 -7.52
N SER A 84 12.20 -8.80 -8.47
CA SER A 84 13.44 -8.08 -8.15
C SER A 84 13.19 -6.81 -7.33
N MET A 85 12.06 -6.13 -7.54
CA MET A 85 11.65 -4.99 -6.73
C MET A 85 11.16 -5.39 -5.32
N ALA A 86 10.68 -6.62 -5.16
CA ALA A 86 10.17 -7.10 -3.87
C ALA A 86 11.25 -7.16 -2.79
N ASP A 87 12.53 -7.23 -3.15
CA ASP A 87 13.64 -7.26 -2.21
C ASP A 87 14.01 -5.89 -1.64
N HIS A 88 13.56 -4.80 -2.25
CA HIS A 88 13.78 -3.45 -1.74
C HIS A 88 12.74 -3.08 -0.67
N MET A 89 13.19 -2.35 0.37
CA MET A 89 12.34 -1.86 1.48
C MET A 89 11.41 -0.70 1.06
N ALA A 90 10.93 -0.72 -0.18
CA ALA A 90 10.07 0.34 -0.71
C ALA A 90 8.68 0.31 -0.07
N PRO A 91 8.06 1.47 0.17
CA PRO A 91 6.68 1.55 0.66
C PRO A 91 5.69 0.96 -0.36
N PRO A 92 4.51 0.46 0.10
CA PRO A 92 3.54 -0.20 -0.77
C PRO A 92 3.08 0.62 -1.98
N GLY A 93 2.94 1.94 -1.80
CA GLY A 93 2.57 2.87 -2.89
C GLY A 93 3.64 2.95 -3.97
N GLU A 94 4.91 2.94 -3.58
CA GLU A 94 6.03 2.96 -4.51
C GLU A 94 6.15 1.64 -5.29
N VAL A 95 5.97 0.50 -4.61
CA VAL A 95 5.92 -0.82 -5.29
C VAL A 95 4.76 -0.87 -6.30
N LEU A 96 3.60 -0.30 -5.95
CA LEU A 96 2.47 -0.23 -6.87
C LEU A 96 2.75 0.68 -8.06
N ARG A 97 3.40 1.83 -7.84
CA ARG A 97 3.83 2.76 -8.90
C ARG A 97 4.75 2.07 -9.88
N GLN A 98 5.82 1.47 -9.40
CA GLN A 98 6.79 0.73 -10.23
C GLN A 98 6.14 -0.44 -10.96
N SER A 99 5.22 -1.16 -10.31
CA SER A 99 4.45 -2.22 -10.95
C SER A 99 3.60 -1.69 -12.10
N ALA A 100 2.97 -0.52 -11.93
CA ALA A 100 2.19 0.11 -12.97
C ALA A 100 3.05 0.56 -14.16
N GLU A 101 4.26 1.06 -13.92
CA GLU A 101 5.23 1.41 -14.96
C GLU A 101 5.66 0.20 -15.79
N ILE A 102 5.99 -0.92 -15.15
CA ILE A 102 6.31 -2.17 -15.84
C ILE A 102 5.13 -2.62 -16.72
N LEU A 103 3.92 -2.57 -16.16
CA LEU A 103 2.71 -2.96 -16.90
C LEU A 103 2.43 -2.02 -18.08
N VAL A 104 2.63 -0.70 -17.95
CA VAL A 104 2.49 0.26 -19.04
C VAL A 104 3.38 -0.10 -20.21
N HIS A 105 4.64 -0.43 -19.95
CA HIS A 105 5.58 -0.84 -20.98
C HIS A 105 5.24 -2.22 -21.57
N ALA A 106 4.92 -3.19 -20.72
CA ALA A 106 4.64 -4.57 -21.15
C ALA A 106 3.34 -4.69 -21.97
N LEU A 107 2.33 -3.88 -21.66
CA LEU A 107 1.02 -3.90 -22.28
C LEU A 107 0.82 -2.76 -23.30
N HIS A 108 1.88 -2.04 -23.64
CA HIS A 108 1.85 -0.92 -24.58
C HIS A 108 0.76 0.11 -24.28
N ALA A 109 0.52 0.36 -22.99
CA ALA A 109 -0.36 1.44 -22.56
C ALA A 109 0.38 2.79 -22.62
N ASP A 110 -0.39 3.90 -22.62
CA ASP A 110 0.17 5.24 -22.77
C ASP A 110 0.08 6.05 -21.46
N LEU A 111 -0.79 5.63 -20.53
CA LEU A 111 -1.05 6.28 -19.26
C LEU A 111 -1.39 5.24 -18.21
N TYR A 112 -0.94 5.46 -16.95
CA TYR A 112 -1.41 4.71 -15.81
C TYR A 112 -1.89 5.61 -14.66
N VAL A 113 -2.81 5.05 -13.87
CA VAL A 113 -3.24 5.58 -12.59
C VAL A 113 -3.30 4.44 -11.60
N CYS A 114 -2.63 4.56 -10.47
CA CYS A 114 -2.67 3.54 -9.43
C CYS A 114 -3.19 4.10 -8.12
N ARG A 115 -3.99 3.29 -7.43
CA ARG A 115 -4.65 3.64 -6.18
C ARG A 115 -4.55 2.51 -5.17
N LEU A 116 -4.42 2.86 -3.90
CA LEU A 116 -4.57 1.95 -2.77
C LEU A 116 -5.80 2.35 -1.96
N ARG A 117 -6.41 1.36 -1.35
CA ARG A 117 -7.50 1.59 -0.41
C ARG A 117 -6.91 1.79 0.98
N ASN A 118 -7.21 2.93 1.59
CA ASN A 118 -6.81 3.19 2.96
C ASN A 118 -7.67 2.37 3.96
N PRO A 119 -7.31 2.30 5.24
CA PRO A 119 -8.08 1.59 6.26
C PRO A 119 -9.51 2.12 6.45
N GLN A 120 -9.78 3.39 6.14
CA GLN A 120 -11.11 4.00 6.15
C GLN A 120 -11.97 3.55 4.96
N GLY A 121 -11.38 2.79 4.03
CA GLY A 121 -12.07 2.29 2.86
C GLY A 121 -12.06 3.26 1.67
N GLU A 122 -11.31 4.36 1.74
CA GLU A 122 -11.20 5.34 0.68
C GLU A 122 -10.09 4.97 -0.31
N TRP A 123 -10.26 5.37 -1.56
CA TRP A 123 -9.31 5.13 -2.63
C TRP A 123 -8.35 6.31 -2.78
N VAL A 124 -7.10 6.13 -2.37
CA VAL A 124 -6.06 7.16 -2.44
C VAL A 124 -5.20 6.95 -3.67
N VAL A 125 -5.03 7.99 -4.48
CA VAL A 125 -4.11 7.97 -5.63
C VAL A 125 -2.68 7.88 -5.13
N GLN A 126 -1.95 6.86 -5.57
CA GLN A 126 -0.54 6.69 -5.25
C GLN A 126 0.35 7.32 -6.32
N ALA A 127 0.00 7.12 -7.58
CA ALA A 127 0.68 7.73 -8.71
C ALA A 127 -0.23 7.78 -9.95
N ALA A 128 0.06 8.74 -10.82
CA ALA A 128 -0.51 8.83 -12.15
C ALA A 128 0.55 9.44 -13.08
N ALA A 129 0.89 8.76 -14.16
CA ALA A 129 1.87 9.27 -15.13
C ALA A 129 1.63 8.69 -16.52
N ARG A 130 2.16 9.40 -17.51
CA ARG A 130 2.25 8.93 -18.90
C ARG A 130 3.45 7.98 -19.05
N ARG A 131 3.41 7.16 -20.06
CA ARG A 131 4.51 6.23 -20.40
C ARG A 131 5.85 6.93 -20.63
N ASP A 132 5.83 8.15 -21.12
CA ASP A 132 7.01 9.01 -21.37
C ASP A 132 7.53 9.72 -20.08
N GLY A 133 6.93 9.43 -18.92
CA GLY A 133 7.25 10.10 -17.64
C GLY A 133 6.66 11.50 -17.52
N GLY A 134 5.93 11.97 -18.52
CA GLY A 134 5.27 13.29 -18.49
C GLY A 134 4.17 13.34 -17.44
N GLY A 135 4.11 14.41 -16.67
CA GLY A 135 3.03 14.67 -15.73
C GLY A 135 1.68 14.85 -16.43
N ILE A 136 0.60 14.65 -15.68
CA ILE A 136 -0.77 14.83 -16.17
C ILE A 136 -1.41 16.02 -15.42
N PRO A 137 -1.06 17.25 -15.75
CA PRO A 137 -1.45 18.43 -14.97
C PRO A 137 -2.98 18.66 -14.89
N MET A 138 -3.72 18.23 -15.91
CA MET A 138 -5.17 18.45 -15.99
C MET A 138 -6.02 17.39 -15.27
N VAL A 139 -5.41 16.33 -14.78
CA VAL A 139 -6.11 15.10 -14.39
C VAL A 139 -6.14 14.91 -12.87
N VAL A 140 -5.27 15.61 -12.13
CA VAL A 140 -5.13 15.42 -10.67
C VAL A 140 -6.41 15.73 -9.89
N PRO A 141 -7.15 16.83 -10.10
CA PRO A 141 -8.40 17.09 -9.38
C PRO A 141 -9.49 16.06 -9.71
N ALA A 142 -9.65 15.72 -10.99
CA ALA A 142 -10.63 14.72 -11.42
C ALA A 142 -10.29 13.31 -10.95
N LEU A 143 -9.01 13.04 -10.65
CA LEU A 143 -8.53 11.79 -10.04
C LEU A 143 -9.04 11.61 -8.61
N GLU A 144 -9.13 12.67 -7.83
CA GLU A 144 -9.55 12.60 -6.44
C GLU A 144 -11.07 12.44 -6.30
N GLU A 145 -11.85 13.10 -7.14
CA GLU A 145 -13.33 13.08 -7.08
C GLU A 145 -13.97 11.93 -7.86
N GLY A 146 -13.39 11.55 -8.99
CA GLY A 146 -14.02 10.69 -10.00
C GLY A 146 -14.16 9.21 -9.68
N ILE A 147 -13.54 8.69 -8.59
CA ILE A 147 -13.53 7.23 -8.41
C ILE A 147 -14.82 6.65 -7.86
N ARG A 148 -15.59 7.39 -7.09
CA ARG A 148 -16.86 6.87 -6.48
C ARG A 148 -17.85 6.41 -7.54
N ASN A 149 -17.92 7.14 -8.66
CA ASN A 149 -18.81 6.91 -9.78
C ASN A 149 -18.13 6.22 -10.98
N HIS A 150 -16.88 5.78 -10.81
CA HIS A 150 -16.14 5.15 -11.88
C HIS A 150 -16.79 3.80 -12.28
N PRO A 151 -17.01 3.52 -13.58
CA PRO A 151 -17.65 2.28 -14.05
C PRO A 151 -17.01 1.00 -13.54
N VAL A 152 -15.68 1.00 -13.36
CA VAL A 152 -14.92 -0.12 -12.78
C VAL A 152 -15.38 -0.41 -11.35
N MET A 153 -15.82 0.58 -10.59
CA MET A 153 -16.22 0.40 -9.19
C MET A 153 -17.47 -0.44 -9.04
N ARG A 154 -18.38 -0.44 -10.02
CA ARG A 154 -19.52 -1.37 -10.02
C ARG A 154 -19.01 -2.81 -10.11
N THR A 155 -18.16 -3.12 -11.10
CA THR A 155 -17.56 -4.45 -11.26
C THR A 155 -16.69 -4.85 -10.06
N VAL A 156 -15.99 -3.89 -9.44
CA VAL A 156 -15.22 -4.10 -8.22
C VAL A 156 -16.08 -4.50 -7.03
N LYS A 157 -17.27 -3.91 -6.88
CA LYS A 157 -18.20 -4.21 -5.79
C LYS A 157 -18.94 -5.53 -6.02
N GLU A 158 -19.34 -5.80 -7.25
CA GLU A 158 -20.27 -6.88 -7.60
C GLU A 158 -19.58 -8.19 -7.97
N GLY A 159 -18.25 -8.18 -8.23
CA GLY A 159 -17.59 -9.32 -8.83
C GLY A 159 -16.27 -9.76 -8.21
N SER A 160 -15.89 -10.99 -8.56
CA SER A 160 -14.57 -11.58 -8.27
C SER A 160 -13.53 -11.27 -9.36
N ALA A 161 -13.88 -10.46 -10.36
CA ALA A 161 -13.03 -10.14 -11.49
C ALA A 161 -11.71 -9.48 -11.04
N ARG A 162 -10.61 -9.95 -11.62
CA ARG A 162 -9.27 -9.39 -11.38
C ARG A 162 -8.87 -8.36 -12.42
N HIS A 163 -9.56 -8.31 -13.54
CA HIS A 163 -9.35 -7.28 -14.56
C HIS A 163 -10.68 -6.93 -15.25
N VAL A 164 -10.74 -5.73 -15.79
CA VAL A 164 -11.86 -5.23 -16.57
C VAL A 164 -11.32 -4.48 -17.77
N VAL A 165 -11.70 -4.89 -18.98
CA VAL A 165 -11.32 -4.24 -20.23
C VAL A 165 -12.50 -3.43 -20.75
N SER A 166 -12.24 -2.20 -21.17
CA SER A 166 -13.18 -1.34 -21.90
C SER A 166 -12.49 -0.90 -23.19
N ASN A 167 -12.83 -1.56 -24.29
CA ASN A 167 -12.17 -1.35 -25.58
C ASN A 167 -12.56 -0.06 -26.29
N ASN A 168 -13.69 0.55 -25.90
CA ASN A 168 -14.15 1.82 -26.42
C ASN A 168 -14.76 2.68 -25.32
N LEU A 169 -14.14 3.81 -25.01
CA LEU A 169 -14.60 4.75 -23.98
C LEU A 169 -15.64 5.75 -24.51
N ARG A 170 -15.97 5.72 -25.82
CA ARG A 170 -16.88 6.68 -26.47
C ARG A 170 -18.28 6.73 -25.85
N GLY A 171 -18.75 5.60 -25.27
CA GLY A 171 -20.08 5.53 -24.63
C GLY A 171 -20.16 6.20 -23.25
N ILE A 172 -19.01 6.55 -22.66
CA ILE A 172 -18.90 7.07 -21.28
C ILE A 172 -19.12 8.60 -21.26
N GLU A 173 -18.98 9.29 -22.38
CA GLU A 173 -19.22 10.75 -22.49
C GLU A 173 -20.61 11.21 -22.00
N ARG A 174 -21.60 10.33 -22.07
CA ARG A 174 -22.99 10.66 -21.71
C ARG A 174 -23.30 10.55 -20.21
N GLY A 175 -22.37 10.08 -19.41
CA GLY A 175 -22.59 9.70 -18.01
C GLY A 175 -22.08 10.67 -16.94
N GLY A 176 -21.69 11.90 -17.29
CA GLY A 176 -21.26 12.91 -16.30
C GLY A 176 -19.76 12.80 -15.91
N GLU A 177 -19.38 13.45 -14.84
CA GLU A 177 -18.04 13.79 -14.36
C GLU A 177 -17.14 12.61 -13.95
N SER A 178 -17.14 11.48 -14.69
CA SER A 178 -16.24 10.37 -14.37
C SER A 178 -14.82 10.66 -14.89
N PHE A 179 -13.81 10.12 -14.20
CA PHE A 179 -12.42 10.20 -14.65
C PHE A 179 -12.23 9.70 -16.09
N ASP A 180 -12.99 8.69 -16.51
CA ASP A 180 -12.98 8.18 -17.89
C ASP A 180 -13.38 9.26 -18.93
N CYS A 181 -14.27 10.20 -18.58
CA CYS A 181 -14.61 11.32 -19.46
C CYS A 181 -13.44 12.26 -19.68
N VAL A 182 -12.67 12.54 -18.63
CA VAL A 182 -11.50 13.41 -18.68
C VAL A 182 -10.42 12.79 -19.55
N VAL A 183 -10.12 11.50 -19.38
CA VAL A 183 -9.11 10.79 -20.19
C VAL A 183 -9.58 10.62 -21.64
N TYR A 184 -10.89 10.42 -21.87
CA TYR A 184 -11.44 10.38 -23.24
C TYR A 184 -11.25 11.72 -23.96
N LYS A 185 -11.55 12.84 -23.32
CA LYS A 185 -11.32 14.19 -23.85
C LYS A 185 -9.82 14.45 -24.13
N ALA A 186 -8.94 13.84 -23.33
CA ALA A 186 -7.50 13.89 -23.54
C ALA A 186 -6.98 12.96 -24.66
N GLY A 187 -7.88 12.27 -25.38
CA GLY A 187 -7.51 11.45 -26.54
C GLY A 187 -7.39 9.95 -26.27
N TYR A 188 -7.56 9.48 -25.04
CA TYR A 188 -7.50 8.05 -24.76
C TYR A 188 -8.81 7.34 -25.17
N ARG A 189 -8.71 6.11 -25.66
CA ARG A 189 -9.83 5.39 -26.28
C ARG A 189 -10.16 4.06 -25.61
N SER A 190 -9.18 3.41 -25.01
CA SER A 190 -9.37 2.12 -24.32
C SER A 190 -8.80 2.16 -22.91
N ARG A 191 -9.40 1.36 -22.02
CA ARG A 191 -8.98 1.19 -20.62
C ARG A 191 -8.89 -0.28 -20.25
N LEU A 192 -7.83 -0.62 -19.52
CA LEU A 192 -7.67 -1.87 -18.80
C LEU A 192 -7.54 -1.54 -17.31
N ALA A 193 -8.38 -2.14 -16.48
CA ALA A 193 -8.32 -2.01 -15.02
C ALA A 193 -7.87 -3.34 -14.42
N PHE A 194 -6.83 -3.33 -13.60
CA PHE A 194 -6.46 -4.44 -12.73
C PHE A 194 -6.98 -4.19 -11.32
N VAL A 195 -7.73 -5.14 -10.80
CA VAL A 195 -8.32 -5.11 -9.46
C VAL A 195 -7.44 -5.97 -8.54
N LEU A 196 -6.76 -5.33 -7.60
CA LEU A 196 -5.80 -5.98 -6.72
C LEU A 196 -6.51 -6.53 -5.49
N ARG A 197 -6.47 -7.85 -5.32
CA ARG A 197 -7.10 -8.59 -4.22
C ARG A 197 -6.13 -9.64 -3.67
N GLU A 198 -6.12 -9.82 -2.38
CA GLU A 198 -5.40 -10.94 -1.76
C GLU A 198 -6.01 -12.28 -2.22
N ARG A 199 -7.32 -12.38 -2.09
CA ARG A 199 -8.14 -13.53 -2.51
C ARG A 199 -9.38 -13.02 -3.24
N ASN A 200 -10.02 -13.89 -4.02
CA ASN A 200 -11.19 -13.51 -4.81
C ASN A 200 -12.42 -13.14 -3.94
N ASP A 201 -12.50 -13.71 -2.73
CA ASP A 201 -13.56 -13.48 -1.74
C ASP A 201 -13.30 -12.24 -0.85
N ARG A 202 -12.11 -11.65 -0.91
CA ARG A 202 -11.75 -10.46 -0.13
C ARG A 202 -11.99 -9.16 -0.90
N PRO A 203 -12.30 -8.06 -0.19
CA PRO A 203 -12.44 -6.77 -0.83
C PRO A 203 -11.10 -6.37 -1.49
N PRO A 204 -11.14 -5.62 -2.60
CA PRO A 204 -9.94 -5.14 -3.23
C PRO A 204 -9.23 -4.10 -2.36
N PHE A 205 -7.90 -4.19 -2.35
CA PHE A 205 -7.03 -3.24 -1.64
C PHE A 205 -6.33 -2.26 -2.57
N GLY A 206 -6.32 -2.53 -3.89
CA GLY A 206 -5.66 -1.69 -4.87
C GLY A 206 -6.29 -1.76 -6.25
N LEU A 207 -6.00 -0.76 -7.06
CA LEU A 207 -6.47 -0.61 -8.43
C LEU A 207 -5.36 -0.02 -9.30
N VAL A 208 -5.13 -0.63 -10.47
CA VAL A 208 -4.26 -0.07 -11.51
C VAL A 208 -5.10 0.12 -12.77
N LEU A 209 -5.22 1.35 -13.22
CA LEU A 209 -5.89 1.72 -14.45
C LEU A 209 -4.85 2.04 -15.51
N LEU A 210 -4.92 1.36 -16.64
CA LEU A 210 -4.08 1.59 -17.81
C LEU A 210 -4.94 2.11 -18.95
N TYR A 211 -4.48 3.12 -19.64
CA TYR A 211 -5.17 3.73 -20.76
C TYR A 211 -4.31 3.76 -22.00
N THR A 212 -4.91 3.63 -23.17
CA THR A 212 -4.24 3.80 -24.44
C THR A 212 -5.08 4.67 -25.41
N GLN A 213 -4.40 5.38 -26.29
CA GLN A 213 -5.02 6.19 -27.33
C GLN A 213 -5.63 5.33 -28.46
N ARG A 214 -5.34 4.02 -28.49
CA ARG A 214 -5.87 3.09 -29.47
C ARG A 214 -7.24 2.58 -29.07
N GLU A 215 -8.21 2.59 -29.97
CA GLU A 215 -9.43 1.82 -29.82
C GLU A 215 -9.08 0.32 -29.84
N TYR A 216 -9.76 -0.48 -29.00
CA TYR A 216 -9.50 -1.92 -28.87
C TYR A 216 -8.05 -2.28 -28.52
N GLY A 217 -7.33 -1.35 -27.88
CA GLY A 217 -5.89 -1.47 -27.64
C GLY A 217 -5.47 -2.61 -26.70
N PHE A 218 -6.43 -3.17 -25.95
CA PHE A 218 -6.19 -4.30 -25.05
C PHE A 218 -6.87 -5.60 -25.47
N GLU A 219 -7.56 -5.62 -26.64
CA GLU A 219 -8.27 -6.80 -27.14
C GLU A 219 -7.34 -7.93 -27.54
N MET A 220 -6.11 -7.61 -27.90
CA MET A 220 -5.09 -8.57 -28.30
C MET A 220 -4.61 -9.48 -27.16
N TYR A 221 -4.87 -9.11 -25.91
CA TYR A 221 -4.39 -9.87 -24.75
C TYR A 221 -5.46 -10.85 -24.26
N ASP A 222 -5.04 -12.11 -24.02
CA ASP A 222 -5.91 -13.13 -23.48
C ASP A 222 -6.35 -12.81 -22.02
N ALA A 223 -7.60 -13.11 -21.70
CA ALA A 223 -8.16 -12.85 -20.36
C ALA A 223 -7.40 -13.58 -19.23
N HIS A 224 -6.87 -14.77 -19.51
CA HIS A 224 -6.08 -15.53 -18.56
C HIS A 224 -4.71 -14.89 -18.32
N PHE A 225 -4.06 -14.39 -19.37
CA PHE A 225 -2.83 -13.62 -19.29
C PHE A 225 -3.03 -12.36 -18.43
N LEU A 226 -4.08 -11.56 -18.71
CA LEU A 226 -4.40 -10.36 -17.93
C LEU A 226 -4.69 -10.69 -16.45
N SER A 227 -5.41 -11.78 -16.19
CA SER A 227 -5.66 -12.25 -14.82
C SER A 227 -4.39 -12.65 -14.09
N LYS A 228 -3.41 -13.26 -14.77
CA LYS A 228 -2.09 -13.59 -14.20
C LYS A 228 -1.30 -12.33 -13.86
N CYS A 229 -1.27 -11.33 -14.76
CA CYS A 229 -0.65 -10.03 -14.49
C CYS A 229 -1.24 -9.38 -13.23
N ALA A 230 -2.58 -9.29 -13.15
CA ALA A 230 -3.27 -8.75 -11.97
C ALA A 230 -2.91 -9.52 -10.69
N ARG A 231 -2.80 -10.86 -10.77
CA ARG A 231 -2.43 -11.70 -9.63
C ARG A 231 -1.01 -11.45 -9.16
N ILE A 232 -0.04 -11.32 -10.06
CA ILE A 232 1.35 -11.07 -9.71
C ILE A 232 1.47 -9.72 -9.01
N VAL A 233 0.89 -8.65 -9.57
CA VAL A 233 0.89 -7.32 -8.94
C VAL A 233 0.17 -7.34 -7.59
N SER A 234 -0.96 -8.08 -7.49
CA SER A 234 -1.67 -8.24 -6.22
C SER A 234 -0.80 -8.91 -5.15
N LEU A 235 -0.08 -9.96 -5.50
CA LEU A 235 0.79 -10.68 -4.56
C LEU A 235 1.97 -9.81 -4.10
N THR A 236 2.62 -9.12 -5.04
CA THR A 236 3.79 -8.27 -4.75
C THR A 236 3.39 -7.08 -3.86
N THR A 237 2.38 -6.32 -4.27
CA THR A 237 1.90 -5.15 -3.51
C THR A 237 1.27 -5.56 -2.18
N GLY A 238 0.46 -6.63 -2.18
CA GLY A 238 -0.20 -7.14 -0.97
C GLY A 238 0.79 -7.63 0.08
N ARG A 239 1.87 -8.32 -0.32
CA ARG A 239 2.95 -8.73 0.58
C ARG A 239 3.62 -7.52 1.23
N ARG A 240 3.91 -6.47 0.46
CA ARG A 240 4.50 -5.23 0.99
C ARG A 240 3.57 -4.51 1.94
N LEU A 241 2.30 -4.44 1.60
CA LEU A 241 1.30 -3.86 2.49
C LEU A 241 1.20 -4.61 3.82
N ALA A 242 1.24 -5.95 3.79
CA ALA A 242 1.25 -6.78 4.99
C ALA A 242 2.52 -6.57 5.84
N VAL A 243 3.70 -6.53 5.22
CA VAL A 243 4.98 -6.25 5.91
C VAL A 243 4.98 -4.85 6.52
N ALA A 244 4.51 -3.84 5.79
CA ALA A 244 4.44 -2.46 6.32
C ALA A 244 3.51 -2.37 7.53
N ARG A 245 2.35 -3.05 7.51
CA ARG A 245 1.42 -3.11 8.64
C ARG A 245 2.04 -3.82 9.85
N ASP A 246 2.64 -4.99 9.66
CA ASP A 246 3.30 -5.75 10.72
C ASP A 246 4.45 -4.97 11.36
N THR A 247 5.26 -4.28 10.55
CA THR A 247 6.34 -3.42 11.05
C THR A 247 5.80 -2.25 11.87
N LEU A 248 4.75 -1.60 11.40
CA LEU A 248 4.11 -0.48 12.10
C LEU A 248 3.49 -0.94 13.43
N GLU A 249 2.79 -2.07 13.44
CA GLU A 249 2.19 -2.66 14.63
C GLU A 249 3.24 -3.02 15.68
N LYS A 250 4.34 -3.66 15.27
CA LYS A 250 5.47 -4.00 16.16
C LYS A 250 6.16 -2.74 16.69
N ALA A 251 6.39 -1.74 15.85
CA ALA A 251 6.99 -0.47 16.29
C ALA A 251 6.10 0.26 17.30
N ALA A 252 4.81 0.34 17.05
CA ALA A 252 3.86 0.97 17.96
C ALA A 252 3.72 0.20 19.27
N GLY A 253 3.71 -1.15 19.20
CA GLY A 253 3.72 -2.01 20.39
C GLY A 253 4.96 -1.80 21.27
N ALA A 254 6.15 -1.73 20.65
CA ALA A 254 7.39 -1.44 21.35
C ALA A 254 7.40 -0.03 21.96
N MET A 255 6.99 0.99 21.19
CA MET A 255 6.88 2.36 21.69
C MET A 255 5.89 2.46 22.86
N ALA A 256 4.74 1.80 22.77
CA ALA A 256 3.76 1.77 23.86
C ALA A 256 4.33 1.11 25.12
N HIS A 257 5.05 0.01 24.97
CA HIS A 257 5.66 -0.69 26.10
C HIS A 257 6.74 0.15 26.80
N TYR A 258 7.73 0.62 26.06
CA TYR A 258 8.83 1.43 26.61
C TYR A 258 8.34 2.79 27.10
N GLY A 259 7.46 3.43 26.35
CA GLY A 259 6.88 4.72 26.72
C GLY A 259 6.07 4.63 28.02
N ASN A 260 5.19 3.64 28.14
CA ASN A 260 4.41 3.45 29.37
C ASN A 260 5.29 3.14 30.58
N ASN A 261 6.37 2.35 30.42
CA ASN A 261 7.31 2.07 31.49
C ASN A 261 8.01 3.37 31.96
N ALA A 262 8.52 4.17 31.03
CA ALA A 262 9.15 5.45 31.37
C ALA A 262 8.17 6.41 32.07
N LEU A 263 6.94 6.52 31.56
CA LEU A 263 5.91 7.36 32.15
C LEU A 263 5.48 6.88 33.53
N ASN A 264 5.40 5.58 33.76
CA ASN A 264 5.10 5.03 35.10
C ASN A 264 6.20 5.38 36.13
N ILE A 265 7.48 5.31 35.70
CA ILE A 265 8.60 5.73 36.57
C ILE A 265 8.47 7.23 36.88
N MET A 266 8.25 8.09 35.87
CA MET A 266 8.09 9.52 36.08
C MET A 266 6.90 9.84 36.98
N ARG A 267 5.77 9.18 36.81
CA ARG A 267 4.58 9.36 37.63
C ARG A 267 4.87 8.97 39.08
N ASN A 268 5.44 7.79 39.31
CA ASN A 268 5.74 7.33 40.66
C ASN A 268 6.73 8.25 41.39
N GLN A 269 7.75 8.76 40.67
CA GLN A 269 8.69 9.74 41.23
C GLN A 269 8.01 11.08 41.56
N ALA A 270 7.13 11.57 40.67
CA ALA A 270 6.41 12.82 40.90
C ALA A 270 5.41 12.69 42.08
N GLU A 271 4.71 11.53 42.18
CA GLU A 271 3.84 11.23 43.34
C GLU A 271 4.64 11.22 44.66
N TYR A 272 5.78 10.50 44.68
CA TYR A 272 6.67 10.48 45.85
C TYR A 272 7.22 11.85 46.21
N CYS A 273 7.65 12.65 45.24
CA CYS A 273 8.05 14.04 45.51
C CYS A 273 6.89 14.87 46.06
N GLY A 274 5.67 14.66 45.57
CA GLY A 274 4.46 15.30 46.10
C GLY A 274 4.24 15.03 47.57
N GLU A 275 4.34 13.75 48.00
CA GLU A 275 4.26 13.34 49.40
C GLU A 275 5.35 14.01 50.27
N LEU A 276 6.60 14.06 49.76
CA LEU A 276 7.68 14.75 50.47
C LEU A 276 7.44 16.26 50.63
N VAL A 277 6.90 16.92 49.58
CA VAL A 277 6.54 18.34 49.66
C VAL A 277 5.46 18.59 50.68
N GLU A 278 4.43 17.72 50.73
CA GLU A 278 3.36 17.80 51.75
C GLU A 278 3.90 17.62 53.16
N ASP A 279 4.78 16.65 53.41
CA ASP A 279 5.43 16.42 54.69
C ASP A 279 6.29 17.62 55.14
N ILE A 280 7.06 18.23 54.20
CA ILE A 280 7.85 19.41 54.48
C ILE A 280 6.93 20.60 54.79
N ASP A 281 5.85 20.81 54.05
CA ASP A 281 4.89 21.90 54.32
C ASP A 281 4.24 21.76 55.69
N ASN A 282 3.85 20.56 56.05
CA ASN A 282 3.31 20.25 57.39
C ASN A 282 4.32 20.56 58.49
N ASN A 283 5.60 20.19 58.31
CA ASN A 283 6.65 20.47 59.30
C ASN A 283 6.96 21.98 59.38
N LEU A 284 6.98 22.68 58.26
CA LEU A 284 7.14 24.17 58.24
C LEU A 284 5.98 24.88 58.94
N SER A 285 4.74 24.43 58.68
CA SER A 285 3.54 24.96 59.36
C SER A 285 3.59 24.74 60.84
N ARG A 286 4.08 23.57 61.30
CA ARG A 286 4.28 23.26 62.72
C ARG A 286 5.38 24.14 63.36
N ALA A 287 6.53 24.28 62.67
CA ALA A 287 7.64 25.12 63.11
C ALA A 287 7.23 26.59 63.23
N LEU A 288 6.45 27.09 62.27
CA LEU A 288 5.90 28.45 62.28
C LEU A 288 4.99 28.69 63.49
N ARG A 289 4.13 27.72 63.83
CA ARG A 289 3.27 27.76 64.99
C ARG A 289 4.08 27.83 66.29
N LEU A 290 5.04 26.93 66.45
CA LEU A 290 5.95 26.90 67.61
C LEU A 290 6.75 28.18 67.75
N SER A 291 7.19 28.78 66.67
CA SER A 291 7.90 30.08 66.65
C SER A 291 7.01 31.20 67.15
N ARG A 292 5.71 31.20 66.78
CA ARG A 292 4.72 32.18 67.29
C ARG A 292 4.45 32.00 68.83
N GLU A 293 4.34 30.76 69.26
CA GLU A 293 4.16 30.44 70.66
C GLU A 293 5.39 30.92 71.46
N LEU A 294 6.59 30.59 71.03
CA LEU A 294 7.84 31.06 71.63
C LEU A 294 7.89 32.58 71.73
N ARG A 295 7.50 33.29 70.66
CA ARG A 295 7.48 34.75 70.64
C ARG A 295 6.52 35.30 71.73
N ALA A 296 5.41 34.68 71.93
CA ALA A 296 4.43 35.11 72.94
C ALA A 296 4.93 34.92 74.39
N GLU A 297 5.82 33.96 74.69
CA GLU A 297 6.37 33.71 76.02
C GLU A 297 7.53 34.64 76.41
N PHE A 298 8.18 35.28 75.37
CA PHE A 298 9.29 36.21 75.71
C PHE A 298 8.79 37.62 76.03
N HIS A 299 9.44 38.32 77.01
CA HIS A 299 9.15 39.71 77.34
C HIS A 299 9.46 40.62 76.13
N GLU A 300 8.70 41.69 75.97
CA GLU A 300 8.89 42.70 74.95
C GLU A 300 10.34 43.20 74.93
N ASP A 301 10.90 43.40 73.72
CA ASP A 301 12.29 43.81 73.43
C ASP A 301 13.40 42.85 73.94
N SER A 302 13.08 41.64 74.37
CA SER A 302 14.07 40.62 74.67
C SER A 302 14.80 40.11 73.45
N ARG A 303 16.05 39.63 73.63
CA ARG A 303 16.79 38.96 72.51
C ARG A 303 16.03 37.71 72.04
N GLY A 304 15.33 37.01 72.87
CA GLY A 304 14.51 35.85 72.53
C GLY A 304 13.38 36.21 71.58
N GLN A 305 12.63 37.29 71.92
CA GLN A 305 11.56 37.77 71.06
C GLN A 305 12.02 38.14 69.67
N ARG A 306 13.19 38.82 69.53
CA ARG A 306 13.78 39.19 68.21
C ARG A 306 14.18 37.97 67.39
N LEU A 307 14.79 36.93 68.03
CA LEU A 307 15.16 35.70 67.35
C LEU A 307 13.90 34.88 66.93
N ALA A 308 12.88 34.83 67.73
CA ALA A 308 11.60 34.19 67.39
C ALA A 308 10.92 34.90 66.19
N LEU A 309 10.96 36.22 66.15
CA LEU A 309 10.44 37.00 65.01
C LEU A 309 11.25 36.81 63.70
N GLU A 310 12.58 36.70 63.80
CA GLU A 310 13.41 36.38 62.63
C GLU A 310 13.14 34.99 62.13
N LEU A 311 13.02 34.00 63.02
CA LEU A 311 12.67 32.60 62.67
C LEU A 311 11.30 32.57 61.99
N GLU A 312 10.30 33.26 62.53
CA GLU A 312 8.97 33.35 61.92
C GLU A 312 9.05 33.92 60.51
N LYS A 313 9.84 34.99 60.27
CA LYS A 313 10.05 35.58 58.97
C LYS A 313 10.73 34.62 57.97
N ILE A 314 11.70 33.82 58.42
CA ILE A 314 12.40 32.85 57.59
C ILE A 314 11.42 31.70 57.21
N LEU A 315 10.69 31.15 58.16
CA LEU A 315 9.72 30.09 57.94
C LEU A 315 8.55 30.54 57.03
N ALA A 316 8.09 31.80 57.19
CA ALA A 316 7.03 32.37 56.36
C ALA A 316 7.45 32.60 54.89
N ARG A 317 8.76 32.65 54.60
CA ARG A 317 9.29 32.78 53.25
C ARG A 317 9.45 31.40 52.54
N ALA A 318 9.39 30.29 53.26
CA ALA A 318 9.47 28.95 52.72
C ALA A 318 8.12 28.60 52.09
N ASP A 319 7.89 29.03 50.84
CA ASP A 319 6.69 28.76 50.07
C ASP A 319 6.97 27.57 49.14
N LEU A 320 6.24 26.47 49.31
CA LEU A 320 6.32 25.26 48.48
C LEU A 320 5.24 25.18 47.43
N THR A 321 4.38 26.18 47.31
CA THR A 321 3.24 26.20 46.39
C THR A 321 3.68 26.08 44.95
N GLU A 322 4.77 26.76 44.59
CA GLU A 322 5.31 26.70 43.22
C GLU A 322 5.84 25.29 42.87
N LEU A 323 6.54 24.64 43.83
CA LEU A 323 7.05 23.29 43.67
C LEU A 323 5.91 22.27 43.52
N ALA A 324 4.87 22.39 44.34
CA ALA A 324 3.66 21.55 44.23
C ALA A 324 2.97 21.77 42.88
N GLY A 325 2.91 23.02 42.38
CA GLY A 325 2.39 23.34 41.08
C GLY A 325 3.19 22.69 39.94
N HIS A 326 4.53 22.70 39.99
CA HIS A 326 5.37 22.04 39.01
C HIS A 326 5.20 20.50 39.02
N LEU A 327 5.10 19.87 40.18
CA LEU A 327 4.83 18.44 40.30
C LEU A 327 3.46 18.08 39.70
N GLY A 328 2.44 18.89 39.97
CA GLY A 328 1.12 18.74 39.33
C GLY A 328 1.19 18.81 37.83
N GLY A 329 1.99 19.74 37.27
CA GLY A 329 2.26 19.85 35.85
C GLY A 329 2.95 18.61 35.27
N VAL A 330 3.91 18.02 35.97
CA VAL A 330 4.57 16.77 35.53
C VAL A 330 3.57 15.61 35.53
N LEU A 331 2.73 15.48 36.52
CA LEU A 331 1.71 14.42 36.59
C LEU A 331 0.69 14.55 35.47
N GLU A 332 0.21 15.73 35.16
CA GLU A 332 -0.72 15.97 34.06
C GLU A 332 -0.06 15.72 32.69
N GLY A 333 1.19 16.17 32.50
CA GLY A 333 1.98 15.86 31.30
C GLY A 333 2.15 14.36 31.09
N THR A 334 2.41 13.62 32.16
CA THR A 334 2.56 12.16 32.13
C THR A 334 1.25 11.48 31.72
N ARG A 335 0.12 11.90 32.28
CA ARG A 335 -1.22 11.40 31.90
C ARG A 335 -1.54 11.68 30.44
N ARG A 336 -1.24 12.87 29.96
CA ARG A 336 -1.43 13.25 28.56
C ARG A 336 -0.59 12.38 27.61
N MET A 337 0.69 12.13 27.94
CA MET A 337 1.57 11.26 27.15
C MET A 337 1.07 9.81 27.14
N THR A 338 0.57 9.30 28.25
CA THR A 338 -0.01 7.94 28.33
C THR A 338 -1.21 7.81 27.39
N ARG A 339 -2.09 8.82 27.31
CA ARG A 339 -3.20 8.84 26.34
C ARG A 339 -2.71 8.83 24.91
N ILE A 340 -1.71 9.67 24.57
CA ILE A 340 -1.11 9.74 23.22
C ILE A 340 -0.52 8.38 22.82
N ILE A 341 0.22 7.72 23.69
CA ILE A 341 0.81 6.39 23.45
C ILE A 341 -0.29 5.33 23.25
N GLY A 342 -1.35 5.39 24.05
CA GLY A 342 -2.52 4.51 23.87
C GLY A 342 -3.21 4.70 22.53
N SER A 343 -3.42 5.95 22.13
CA SER A 343 -3.97 6.31 20.81
C SER A 343 -3.05 5.87 19.65
N LEU A 344 -1.72 6.04 19.79
CA LEU A 344 -0.75 5.55 18.83
C LEU A 344 -0.85 4.04 18.61
N LYS A 345 -0.97 3.27 19.69
CA LYS A 345 -1.13 1.81 19.64
C LYS A 345 -2.43 1.43 18.91
N LYS A 346 -3.56 2.03 19.29
CA LYS A 346 -4.86 1.80 18.61
C LYS A 346 -4.80 2.15 17.13
N SER A 347 -4.18 3.30 16.79
CA SER A 347 -4.02 3.74 15.39
C SER A 347 -3.09 2.84 14.59
N ALA A 348 -2.10 2.19 15.21
CA ALA A 348 -1.22 1.23 14.55
C ALA A 348 -1.91 -0.10 14.26
N GLU A 349 -2.84 -0.54 15.11
CA GLU A 349 -3.68 -1.72 14.87
C GLU A 349 -4.63 -1.49 13.68
N ARG A 350 -5.06 -0.24 13.46
CA ARG A 350 -5.90 0.20 12.34
C ARG A 350 -5.31 1.46 11.68
N PRO A 351 -4.18 1.36 10.99
CA PRO A 351 -3.45 2.52 10.52
C PRO A 351 -4.28 3.36 9.55
N SER A 352 -4.59 4.57 9.96
CA SER A 352 -5.10 5.62 9.09
C SER A 352 -3.97 6.59 8.82
N LEU A 353 -3.56 6.68 7.54
CA LEU A 353 -2.52 7.61 7.12
C LEU A 353 -3.16 8.94 6.71
N MET A 354 -2.63 10.03 7.23
CA MET A 354 -3.00 11.39 6.86
C MET A 354 -1.86 12.02 6.05
N ARG A 355 -2.18 12.61 4.91
CA ARG A 355 -1.18 13.31 4.11
C ARG A 355 -0.80 14.63 4.79
N TYR A 356 0.45 14.76 5.16
CA TYR A 356 0.96 16.00 5.76
C TYR A 356 1.44 16.98 4.67
N ALA A 357 1.60 18.28 5.02
CA ALA A 357 1.84 19.40 4.10
C ALA A 357 3.06 19.25 3.17
N LEU A 358 3.95 18.27 3.39
CA LEU A 358 5.13 17.99 2.57
C LEU A 358 5.02 16.67 1.78
N GLY A 359 3.82 16.11 1.64
CA GLY A 359 3.60 14.85 0.92
C GLY A 359 4.07 13.60 1.67
N GLN A 360 4.43 13.72 2.94
CA GLN A 360 4.71 12.57 3.82
C GLN A 360 3.41 12.06 4.43
N ASP A 361 3.22 10.74 4.40
CA ASP A 361 2.10 10.09 5.07
C ASP A 361 2.43 9.95 6.57
N VAL A 362 1.60 10.56 7.41
CA VAL A 362 1.72 10.49 8.88
C VAL A 362 0.56 9.69 9.44
N LEU A 363 0.82 8.96 10.51
CA LEU A 363 -0.21 8.22 11.22
C LEU A 363 -1.22 9.20 11.84
N LYS A 364 -2.50 9.09 11.47
CA LYS A 364 -3.55 9.87 12.13
C LYS A 364 -3.79 9.27 13.52
N LEU A 365 -3.51 10.03 14.55
CA LEU A 365 -3.89 9.66 15.91
C LEU A 365 -5.40 9.93 16.06
N GLU A 366 -6.16 8.91 16.49
CA GLU A 366 -7.55 9.12 16.88
C GLU A 366 -7.55 9.94 18.16
N ASP A 367 -8.14 11.12 18.09
CA ASP A 367 -8.32 12.00 19.25
C ASP A 367 -9.53 11.46 20.02
N ASP A 368 -9.30 10.84 21.18
CA ASP A 368 -10.34 10.38 22.10
C ASP A 368 -10.99 11.59 22.85
N SER A 369 -11.01 12.79 22.26
CA SER A 369 -11.56 14.00 22.86
C SER A 369 -13.09 14.12 22.74
N HIS A 370 -13.81 13.01 22.95
CA HIS A 370 -15.25 13.01 23.21
C HIS A 370 -15.53 12.16 24.46
N ASP A 371 -15.23 12.78 25.62
CA ASP A 371 -15.96 12.55 26.90
C ASP A 371 -15.75 13.77 27.80
#